data_882a5dcfeb43051f52538b531cbe953e
#
_entry.id   882a5dcfeb43051f52538b531cbe953e
#
_cell.length_a   1.000
_cell.length_b   1.000
_cell.length_c   1.000
_cell.angle_alpha   90.00
_cell.angle_beta   90.00
_cell.angle_gamma   90.00
#
_symmetry.space_group_name_H-M   'P 1'
#
loop_
_entity.id
_entity.type
_entity.pdbx_description
1 polymer ?
#
loop_
_entity_poly.entity_id
_entity_poly.type
_entity_poly.pdbx_seq_one_letter_code
_entity_poly.pdbx_strand_id
1 'polypeptide(L)'
;MAEKPGVPISCPAAEHRSTLAWQRLGFERRDPIAVEIMREKRKSASYRLIGVGHGGGDVMAKCGLNEIIGIERTVYEQVLERVAVDKLRYYGSVTEGPDASWIFLERGAGVRWDESVPEDNAHAGRWIALLHVAAASVVSTVPLPDLGPRTQLQRVRGIRSTIADSLENAAWSSPHRMVLDGVLAVIDRVEASWDRIEEICASAPVTLVHGDLRPKNTRVREDKTDPYFRAFDWETAGIAAPAVDLARVDWRAYASVVGAAWPHVDLAAVQQLAVLGRVLRNLDAVRWDLFGLTGTAWQDVRMKRLRLYTEGIDAGLRELSRGNAAGAR
;
A
#
# COMPACT_ATOMS: atom_id res chain seq x y z
N MET A 1 17.89 6.25 -3.39
CA MET A 1 17.65 7.43 -4.27
C MET A 1 17.15 8.60 -3.42
N ALA A 2 17.83 9.74 -3.45
CA ALA A 2 17.39 10.95 -2.77
C ALA A 2 15.98 11.36 -3.23
N GLU A 3 15.20 11.90 -2.31
CA GLU A 3 13.88 12.45 -2.59
C GLU A 3 14.02 13.65 -3.55
N LYS A 4 13.17 13.74 -4.57
CA LYS A 4 13.18 14.92 -5.45
C LYS A 4 12.83 16.14 -4.61
N PRO A 5 13.57 17.26 -4.73
CA PRO A 5 13.21 18.50 -4.08
C PRO A 5 11.83 18.96 -4.56
N GLY A 6 11.06 19.54 -3.65
CA GLY A 6 9.79 20.17 -4.00
C GLY A 6 10.01 21.41 -4.87
N VAL A 7 8.98 21.81 -5.59
CA VAL A 7 8.97 23.04 -6.36
C VAL A 7 8.38 24.15 -5.47
N PRO A 8 9.07 25.29 -5.29
CA PRO A 8 8.49 26.42 -4.54
C PRO A 8 7.19 26.92 -5.18
N ILE A 9 6.24 27.33 -4.35
CA ILE A 9 5.00 27.97 -4.81
C ILE A 9 5.27 29.42 -5.30
N SER A 10 4.36 29.92 -6.12
CA SER A 10 4.44 31.28 -6.71
C SER A 10 3.71 32.35 -5.90
N CYS A 11 2.97 32.00 -4.83
CA CYS A 11 2.26 32.95 -3.97
C CYS A 11 2.91 33.00 -2.57
N PRO A 12 2.58 34.00 -1.71
CA PRO A 12 3.01 34.00 -0.32
C PRO A 12 2.63 32.72 0.41
N ALA A 13 3.54 32.18 1.21
CA ALA A 13 3.32 30.91 1.91
C ALA A 13 2.08 30.94 2.83
N ALA A 14 1.82 32.08 3.48
CA ALA A 14 0.66 32.26 4.35
C ALA A 14 -0.70 32.21 3.62
N GLU A 15 -0.73 32.57 2.34
CA GLU A 15 -1.94 32.62 1.52
C GLU A 15 -2.21 31.30 0.77
N HIS A 16 -1.25 30.39 0.79
CA HIS A 16 -1.40 29.13 0.07
C HIS A 16 -2.47 28.23 0.72
N ARG A 17 -3.28 27.56 -0.11
CA ARG A 17 -4.39 26.71 0.33
C ARG A 17 -4.02 25.68 1.39
N SER A 18 -2.81 25.08 1.32
CA SER A 18 -2.35 24.11 2.31
C SER A 18 -2.05 24.76 3.66
N THR A 19 -1.58 26.01 3.69
CA THR A 19 -1.38 26.80 4.91
C THR A 19 -2.71 27.18 5.55
N LEU A 20 -3.66 27.64 4.75
CA LEU A 20 -5.01 27.96 5.23
C LEU A 20 -5.72 26.73 5.81
N ALA A 21 -5.54 25.56 5.20
CA ALA A 21 -6.07 24.33 5.73
C ALA A 21 -5.33 23.89 7.03
N TRP A 22 -4.00 24.04 7.09
CA TRP A 22 -3.21 23.80 8.31
C TRP A 22 -3.66 24.66 9.49
N GLN A 23 -3.88 25.95 9.27
CA GLN A 23 -4.32 26.90 10.30
C GLN A 23 -5.69 26.51 10.91
N ARG A 24 -6.55 25.80 10.16
CA ARG A 24 -7.87 25.31 10.65
C ARG A 24 -7.76 24.21 11.70
N LEU A 25 -6.60 23.55 11.85
CA LEU A 25 -6.37 22.58 12.92
C LEU A 25 -6.26 23.20 14.31
N GLY A 26 -6.07 24.53 14.41
CA GLY A 26 -6.08 25.24 15.68
C GLY A 26 -4.81 25.09 16.54
N PHE A 27 -3.74 24.48 16.02
CA PHE A 27 -2.43 24.49 16.66
C PHE A 27 -1.85 25.91 16.72
N GLU A 28 -0.87 26.15 17.62
CA GLU A 28 -0.17 27.44 17.69
C GLU A 28 0.25 27.88 16.29
N ARG A 29 -0.30 29.00 15.87
CA ARG A 29 -0.20 29.53 14.51
C ARG A 29 1.24 29.94 14.18
N ARG A 30 1.99 29.02 13.61
CA ARG A 30 3.20 29.38 12.86
C ARG A 30 2.87 29.22 11.40
N ASP A 31 2.97 30.32 10.66
CA ASP A 31 2.95 30.25 9.21
C ASP A 31 4.20 29.53 8.75
N PRO A 32 4.11 28.69 7.71
CA PRO A 32 5.28 28.05 7.17
C PRO A 32 6.28 29.08 6.63
N ILE A 33 7.56 28.84 6.86
CA ILE A 33 8.65 29.64 6.30
C ILE A 33 8.58 29.62 4.76
N ALA A 34 8.22 28.48 4.20
CA ALA A 34 7.98 28.27 2.78
C ALA A 34 7.03 27.07 2.56
N VAL A 35 6.42 27.01 1.40
CA VAL A 35 5.63 25.87 0.94
C VAL A 35 6.26 25.33 -0.35
N GLU A 36 6.43 24.04 -0.42
CA GLU A 36 6.92 23.33 -1.62
C GLU A 36 5.86 22.38 -2.17
N ILE A 37 5.66 22.41 -3.47
CA ILE A 37 4.81 21.44 -4.18
C ILE A 37 5.62 20.14 -4.35
N MET A 38 5.18 19.09 -3.71
CA MET A 38 5.77 17.74 -3.88
C MET A 38 5.11 17.01 -5.04
N ARG A 39 3.80 17.19 -5.21
CA ARG A 39 3.01 16.60 -6.29
C ARG A 39 1.68 17.32 -6.44
N GLU A 40 1.28 17.56 -7.68
CA GLU A 40 -0.08 18.01 -8.00
C GLU A 40 -0.66 17.15 -9.12
N LYS A 41 -1.90 16.74 -8.93
CA LYS A 41 -2.75 16.06 -9.91
C LYS A 41 -4.17 16.61 -9.77
N ARG A 42 -5.02 16.34 -10.75
CA ARG A 42 -6.40 16.83 -10.78
C ARG A 42 -7.22 16.53 -9.50
N LYS A 43 -7.01 15.39 -8.87
CA LYS A 43 -7.79 14.92 -7.70
C LYS A 43 -6.97 14.72 -6.43
N SER A 44 -5.68 15.03 -6.44
CA SER A 44 -4.81 14.89 -5.26
C SER A 44 -3.61 15.81 -5.37
N ALA A 45 -3.19 16.35 -4.24
CA ALA A 45 -2.00 17.17 -4.14
C ALA A 45 -1.26 16.89 -2.84
N SER A 46 0.06 17.08 -2.83
CA SER A 46 0.87 17.03 -1.62
C SER A 46 1.87 18.16 -1.60
N TYR A 47 1.99 18.80 -0.44
CA TYR A 47 2.83 19.94 -0.18
C TYR A 47 3.68 19.71 1.06
N ARG A 48 4.85 20.32 1.09
CA ARG A 48 5.70 20.41 2.27
C ARG A 48 5.57 21.81 2.87
N LEU A 49 5.11 21.87 4.10
CA LEU A 49 5.05 23.09 4.91
C LEU A 49 6.30 23.13 5.76
N ILE A 50 7.17 24.11 5.53
CA ILE A 50 8.50 24.17 6.17
C ILE A 50 8.41 24.87 7.52
N GLY A 51 8.89 24.18 8.56
CA GLY A 51 9.09 24.75 9.89
C GLY A 51 7.87 24.84 10.80
N VAL A 52 6.71 24.27 10.42
CA VAL A 52 5.45 24.39 11.20
C VAL A 52 5.18 23.20 12.11
N GLY A 53 5.93 22.13 11.96
CA GLY A 53 5.75 20.91 12.76
C GLY A 53 6.39 20.98 14.14
N HIS A 54 6.26 19.88 14.87
CA HIS A 54 6.85 19.75 16.21
C HIS A 54 8.37 20.03 16.19
N GLY A 55 8.83 20.84 17.13
CA GLY A 55 10.25 21.23 17.19
C GLY A 55 10.76 22.03 15.98
N GLY A 56 9.87 22.65 15.19
CA GLY A 56 10.26 23.36 13.97
C GLY A 56 10.50 22.44 12.77
N GLY A 57 10.06 21.19 12.85
CA GLY A 57 10.11 20.24 11.73
C GLY A 57 9.13 20.56 10.62
N ASP A 58 9.23 19.85 9.52
CA ASP A 58 8.35 20.05 8.37
C ASP A 58 7.09 19.17 8.46
N VAL A 59 6.03 19.63 7.85
CA VAL A 59 4.75 18.92 7.75
C VAL A 59 4.46 18.60 6.29
N MET A 60 4.02 17.38 6.05
CA MET A 60 3.45 16.95 4.76
C MET A 60 1.94 17.17 4.80
N ALA A 61 1.44 18.06 3.96
CA ALA A 61 0.02 18.30 3.74
C ALA A 61 -0.44 17.58 2.47
N LYS A 62 -1.32 16.58 2.62
CA LYS A 62 -1.91 15.84 1.50
C LYS A 62 -3.39 16.20 1.38
N CYS A 63 -3.82 16.60 0.17
CA CYS A 63 -5.22 16.84 -0.17
C CYS A 63 -5.68 15.78 -1.18
N GLY A 64 -6.88 15.27 -0.99
CA GLY A 64 -7.47 14.26 -1.88
C GLY A 64 -8.97 14.10 -1.65
N LEU A 65 -9.57 13.14 -2.35
CA LEU A 65 -10.98 12.80 -2.17
C LEU A 65 -11.29 12.40 -0.73
N ASN A 66 -12.45 12.77 -0.23
CA ASN A 66 -12.88 12.49 1.14
C ASN A 66 -12.79 11.02 1.51
N GLU A 67 -13.19 10.12 0.61
CA GLU A 67 -13.13 8.68 0.81
C GLU A 67 -11.70 8.17 0.98
N ILE A 68 -10.76 8.70 0.19
CA ILE A 68 -9.34 8.30 0.19
C ILE A 68 -8.65 8.83 1.45
N ILE A 69 -8.80 10.13 1.74
CA ILE A 69 -8.24 10.74 2.95
C ILE A 69 -8.91 10.17 4.21
N GLY A 70 -10.20 9.80 4.11
CA GLY A 70 -10.94 9.16 5.18
C GLY A 70 -10.35 7.82 5.62
N ILE A 71 -9.88 6.98 4.69
CA ILE A 71 -9.18 5.73 5.02
C ILE A 71 -7.90 6.04 5.81
N GLU A 72 -7.06 6.92 5.28
CA GLU A 72 -5.79 7.27 5.90
C GLU A 72 -5.98 7.90 7.28
N ARG A 73 -6.95 8.82 7.43
CA ARG A 73 -7.35 9.39 8.71
C ARG A 73 -7.78 8.31 9.71
N THR A 74 -8.66 7.40 9.29
CA THR A 74 -9.15 6.31 10.15
C THR A 74 -8.01 5.43 10.64
N VAL A 75 -7.03 5.12 9.79
CA VAL A 75 -5.84 4.36 10.19
C VAL A 75 -5.07 5.10 11.28
N TYR A 76 -4.78 6.41 11.10
CA TYR A 76 -4.04 7.16 12.12
C TYR A 76 -4.81 7.33 13.42
N GLU A 77 -6.09 7.72 13.36
CA GLU A 77 -6.90 8.05 14.54
C GLU A 77 -7.39 6.82 15.30
N GLN A 78 -7.73 5.74 14.62
CA GLN A 78 -8.44 4.63 15.25
C GLN A 78 -7.61 3.35 15.37
N VAL A 79 -6.52 3.21 14.61
CA VAL A 79 -5.64 2.04 14.71
C VAL A 79 -4.27 2.43 15.23
N LEU A 80 -3.52 3.28 14.53
CA LEU A 80 -2.15 3.60 14.88
C LEU A 80 -2.03 4.30 16.25
N GLU A 81 -3.04 5.06 16.69
CA GLU A 81 -3.08 5.65 18.02
C GLU A 81 -3.12 4.59 19.13
N ARG A 82 -3.69 3.41 18.84
CA ARG A 82 -3.88 2.32 19.82
C ARG A 82 -2.77 1.27 19.80
N VAL A 83 -1.83 1.36 18.85
CA VAL A 83 -0.77 0.36 18.69
C VAL A 83 0.61 0.98 18.92
N ALA A 84 1.49 0.23 19.58
CA ALA A 84 2.84 0.67 19.93
C ALA A 84 3.82 0.28 18.81
N VAL A 85 3.76 0.98 17.68
CA VAL A 85 4.71 0.85 16.56
C VAL A 85 5.26 2.21 16.17
N ASP A 86 6.45 2.22 15.58
CA ASP A 86 7.00 3.45 14.99
C ASP A 86 6.08 3.95 13.89
N LYS A 87 5.69 5.20 13.97
CA LYS A 87 4.76 5.85 13.04
C LYS A 87 5.10 7.32 12.86
N LEU A 88 4.66 7.90 11.75
CA LEU A 88 4.72 9.35 11.58
C LEU A 88 3.72 10.01 12.55
N ARG A 89 4.11 11.16 13.09
CA ARG A 89 3.19 11.99 13.87
C ARG A 89 2.05 12.46 12.97
N TYR A 90 0.84 12.20 13.40
CA TYR A 90 -0.37 12.73 12.80
C TYR A 90 -0.76 14.02 13.49
N TYR A 91 -0.96 15.08 12.71
CA TYR A 91 -1.36 16.40 13.23
C TYR A 91 -2.86 16.63 13.14
N GLY A 92 -3.56 15.89 12.28
CA GLY A 92 -5.00 16.02 12.10
C GLY A 92 -5.42 16.02 10.64
N SER A 93 -6.72 16.16 10.46
CA SER A 93 -7.36 16.26 9.13
C SER A 93 -8.39 17.38 9.11
N VAL A 94 -8.63 17.94 7.93
CA VAL A 94 -9.59 19.02 7.71
C VAL A 94 -10.39 18.73 6.45
N THR A 95 -11.72 18.74 6.55
CA THR A 95 -12.61 18.65 5.38
C THR A 95 -12.63 19.97 4.62
N GLU A 96 -12.42 19.91 3.31
CA GLU A 96 -12.47 21.06 2.39
C GLU A 96 -13.60 20.87 1.38
N GLY A 97 -14.80 21.32 1.76
CA GLY A 97 -15.99 21.14 0.93
C GLY A 97 -16.53 19.71 0.87
N PRO A 98 -17.43 19.40 -0.08
CA PRO A 98 -18.12 18.13 -0.12
C PRO A 98 -17.23 16.96 -0.57
N ASP A 99 -16.22 17.19 -1.38
CA ASP A 99 -15.50 16.14 -2.10
C ASP A 99 -14.05 15.97 -1.68
N ALA A 100 -13.48 16.90 -0.91
CA ALA A 100 -12.05 16.92 -0.60
C ALA A 100 -11.76 17.07 0.89
N SER A 101 -10.68 16.44 1.33
CA SER A 101 -10.11 16.61 2.68
C SER A 101 -8.60 16.74 2.63
N TRP A 102 -8.06 17.30 3.70
CA TRP A 102 -6.64 17.38 3.99
C TRP A 102 -6.27 16.45 5.13
N ILE A 103 -5.07 15.88 5.04
CA ILE A 103 -4.39 15.21 6.14
C ILE A 103 -3.00 15.80 6.31
N PHE A 104 -2.56 15.93 7.56
CA PHE A 104 -1.28 16.54 7.91
C PHE A 104 -0.45 15.57 8.74
N LEU A 105 0.73 15.26 8.24
CA LEU A 105 1.66 14.31 8.82
C LEU A 105 3.04 14.94 9.01
N GLU A 106 3.77 14.44 9.99
CA GLU A 106 5.19 14.71 10.09
C GLU A 106 5.91 14.35 8.79
N ARG A 107 6.82 15.18 8.32
CA ARG A 107 7.72 14.76 7.25
C ARG A 107 8.68 13.71 7.81
N GLY A 108 8.50 12.46 7.40
CA GLY A 108 9.36 11.35 7.82
C GLY A 108 10.83 11.64 7.47
N ALA A 109 11.68 11.65 8.49
CA ALA A 109 13.13 11.66 8.32
C ALA A 109 13.63 10.30 7.81
N GLY A 110 14.90 10.22 7.39
CA GLY A 110 15.52 8.99 6.93
C GLY A 110 15.43 8.78 5.42
N VAL A 111 15.87 7.60 4.99
CA VAL A 111 15.89 7.19 3.59
C VAL A 111 14.76 6.24 3.26
N ARG A 112 14.54 5.99 1.99
CA ARG A 112 13.61 4.95 1.55
C ARG A 112 14.18 3.58 1.90
N TRP A 113 13.32 2.68 2.33
CA TRP A 113 13.64 1.26 2.44
C TRP A 113 14.27 0.74 1.13
N ASP A 114 15.36 -0.02 1.25
CA ASP A 114 15.99 -0.72 0.13
C ASP A 114 15.75 -2.24 0.28
N GLU A 115 14.91 -2.77 -0.60
CA GLU A 115 14.57 -4.21 -0.61
C GLU A 115 15.77 -5.11 -0.91
N SER A 116 16.86 -4.58 -1.45
CA SER A 116 18.09 -5.34 -1.72
C SER A 116 19.02 -5.44 -0.50
N VAL A 117 18.74 -4.65 0.55
CA VAL A 117 19.49 -4.67 1.82
C VAL A 117 18.81 -5.64 2.80
N PRO A 118 19.44 -6.79 3.14
CA PRO A 118 18.82 -7.82 4.00
C PRO A 118 18.38 -7.28 5.35
N GLU A 119 19.16 -6.40 5.97
CA GLU A 119 18.86 -5.80 7.27
C GLU A 119 17.61 -4.93 7.21
N ASP A 120 17.47 -4.12 6.17
CA ASP A 120 16.29 -3.28 5.94
C ASP A 120 15.04 -4.16 5.75
N ASN A 121 15.18 -5.25 4.98
CA ASN A 121 14.10 -6.20 4.73
C ASN A 121 13.66 -6.93 6.01
N ALA A 122 14.61 -7.36 6.83
CA ALA A 122 14.32 -7.97 8.11
C ALA A 122 13.65 -6.98 9.07
N HIS A 123 14.08 -5.71 9.02
CA HIS A 123 13.49 -4.64 9.83
C HIS A 123 12.02 -4.38 9.40
N ALA A 124 11.77 -4.28 8.10
CA ALA A 124 10.43 -4.16 7.55
C ALA A 124 9.55 -5.36 7.97
N GLY A 125 10.08 -6.58 7.92
CA GLY A 125 9.40 -7.80 8.35
C GLY A 125 9.00 -7.77 9.82
N ARG A 126 9.91 -7.37 10.71
CA ARG A 126 9.60 -7.24 12.16
C ARG A 126 8.60 -6.13 12.44
N TRP A 127 8.76 -4.97 11.82
CA TRP A 127 7.87 -3.83 12.02
C TRP A 127 6.43 -4.17 11.61
N ILE A 128 6.24 -4.75 10.42
CA ILE A 128 4.89 -5.10 9.94
C ILE A 128 4.28 -6.23 10.78
N ALA A 129 5.09 -7.14 11.33
CA ALA A 129 4.63 -8.17 12.24
C ALA A 129 4.07 -7.58 13.54
N LEU A 130 4.80 -6.64 14.14
CA LEU A 130 4.35 -5.94 15.36
C LEU A 130 3.05 -5.18 15.09
N LEU A 131 2.94 -4.49 13.95
CA LEU A 131 1.72 -3.82 13.54
C LEU A 131 0.55 -4.80 13.41
N HIS A 132 0.73 -5.90 12.67
CA HIS A 132 -0.33 -6.87 12.43
C HIS A 132 -0.80 -7.53 13.72
N VAL A 133 0.12 -7.92 14.60
CA VAL A 133 -0.22 -8.51 15.91
C VAL A 133 -1.04 -7.52 16.75
N ALA A 134 -0.57 -6.30 16.87
CA ALA A 134 -1.24 -5.28 17.69
C ALA A 134 -2.60 -4.87 17.08
N ALA A 135 -2.67 -4.70 15.77
CA ALA A 135 -3.88 -4.26 15.09
C ALA A 135 -4.98 -5.33 15.06
N ALA A 136 -4.66 -6.62 15.10
CA ALA A 136 -5.65 -7.70 15.06
C ALA A 136 -6.72 -7.61 16.15
N SER A 137 -6.36 -7.08 17.33
CA SER A 137 -7.32 -6.87 18.44
C SER A 137 -8.17 -5.61 18.30
N VAL A 138 -7.81 -4.71 17.37
CA VAL A 138 -8.43 -3.38 17.25
C VAL A 138 -9.35 -3.29 16.02
N VAL A 139 -8.98 -3.92 14.92
CA VAL A 139 -9.61 -3.70 13.60
C VAL A 139 -11.07 -4.10 13.50
N SER A 140 -11.55 -5.01 14.35
CA SER A 140 -12.96 -5.45 14.34
C SER A 140 -13.98 -4.33 14.61
N THR A 141 -13.54 -3.23 15.22
CA THR A 141 -14.38 -2.08 15.57
C THR A 141 -14.12 -0.85 14.70
N VAL A 142 -13.22 -0.96 13.71
CA VAL A 142 -12.77 0.18 12.90
C VAL A 142 -13.42 0.12 11.52
N PRO A 143 -14.03 1.22 11.02
CA PRO A 143 -14.70 1.25 9.72
C PRO A 143 -13.68 1.39 8.57
N LEU A 144 -12.91 0.35 8.32
CA LEU A 144 -11.97 0.26 7.20
C LEU A 144 -12.51 -0.68 6.11
N PRO A 145 -12.08 -0.52 4.86
CA PRO A 145 -12.46 -1.40 3.77
C PRO A 145 -12.12 -2.87 4.06
N ASP A 146 -13.06 -3.78 3.78
CA ASP A 146 -12.77 -5.21 3.73
C ASP A 146 -11.96 -5.53 2.47
N LEU A 147 -10.75 -6.05 2.66
CA LEU A 147 -9.84 -6.50 1.61
C LEU A 147 -9.66 -8.02 1.64
N GLY A 148 -10.56 -8.72 2.32
CA GLY A 148 -10.56 -10.18 2.39
C GLY A 148 -10.84 -10.88 1.05
N PRO A 149 -10.81 -12.22 1.04
CA PRO A 149 -10.88 -13.02 -0.19
C PRO A 149 -12.07 -12.69 -1.08
N ARG A 150 -13.26 -12.47 -0.50
CA ARG A 150 -14.46 -12.13 -1.28
C ARG A 150 -14.26 -10.85 -2.12
N THR A 151 -13.74 -9.79 -1.50
CA THR A 151 -13.46 -8.52 -2.18
C THR A 151 -12.36 -8.68 -3.22
N GLN A 152 -11.33 -9.47 -2.92
CA GLN A 152 -10.26 -9.75 -3.87
C GLN A 152 -10.77 -10.54 -5.09
N LEU A 153 -11.64 -11.53 -4.90
CA LEU A 153 -12.26 -12.27 -6.02
C LEU A 153 -13.09 -11.35 -6.93
N GLN A 154 -13.85 -10.42 -6.34
CA GLN A 154 -14.59 -9.42 -7.13
C GLN A 154 -13.65 -8.55 -7.96
N ARG A 155 -12.49 -8.14 -7.41
CA ARG A 155 -11.47 -7.40 -8.15
C ARG A 155 -10.87 -8.21 -9.29
N VAL A 156 -10.58 -9.50 -9.06
CA VAL A 156 -10.10 -10.43 -10.09
C VAL A 156 -11.10 -10.56 -11.23
N ARG A 157 -12.39 -10.75 -10.93
CA ARG A 157 -13.47 -10.80 -11.92
C ARG A 157 -13.63 -9.48 -12.69
N GLY A 158 -13.40 -8.34 -12.00
CA GLY A 158 -13.37 -7.02 -12.64
C GLY A 158 -12.25 -6.85 -13.67
N ILE A 159 -11.09 -7.53 -13.48
CA ILE A 159 -10.03 -7.57 -14.49
C ILE A 159 -10.54 -8.22 -15.77
N ARG A 160 -11.24 -9.34 -15.67
CA ARG A 160 -11.84 -10.05 -16.82
C ARG A 160 -12.78 -9.13 -17.61
N SER A 161 -13.73 -8.49 -16.92
CA SER A 161 -14.67 -7.55 -17.56
C SER A 161 -13.91 -6.42 -18.29
N THR A 162 -12.94 -5.80 -17.63
CA THR A 162 -12.14 -4.71 -18.23
C THR A 162 -11.41 -5.15 -19.48
N ILE A 163 -10.89 -6.39 -19.53
CA ILE A 163 -10.21 -6.92 -20.71
C ILE A 163 -11.22 -7.22 -21.82
N ALA A 164 -12.36 -7.83 -21.49
CA ALA A 164 -13.42 -8.13 -22.46
C ALA A 164 -13.88 -6.84 -23.15
N ASP A 165 -14.22 -5.80 -22.38
CA ASP A 165 -14.60 -4.48 -22.89
C ASP A 165 -13.49 -3.86 -23.76
N SER A 166 -12.23 -4.07 -23.37
CA SER A 166 -11.07 -3.56 -24.11
C SER A 166 -10.86 -4.27 -25.45
N LEU A 167 -11.08 -5.60 -25.50
CA LEU A 167 -10.89 -6.41 -26.71
C LEU A 167 -11.93 -6.11 -27.80
N GLU A 168 -13.07 -5.56 -27.47
CA GLU A 168 -14.05 -5.05 -28.44
C GLU A 168 -13.51 -3.85 -29.22
N ASN A 169 -12.51 -3.17 -28.70
CA ASN A 169 -11.87 -2.06 -29.39
C ASN A 169 -10.93 -2.58 -30.49
N ALA A 170 -11.22 -2.23 -31.74
CA ALA A 170 -10.50 -2.71 -32.93
C ALA A 170 -9.02 -2.26 -33.05
N ALA A 171 -8.56 -1.36 -32.18
CA ALA A 171 -7.22 -0.77 -32.21
C ALA A 171 -6.08 -1.71 -31.74
N TRP A 172 -6.39 -2.89 -31.20
CA TRP A 172 -5.37 -3.81 -30.67
C TRP A 172 -4.66 -4.58 -31.80
N SER A 173 -3.32 -4.51 -31.82
CA SER A 173 -2.50 -5.37 -32.66
C SER A 173 -2.58 -6.84 -32.20
N SER A 174 -2.26 -7.79 -33.09
CA SER A 174 -2.22 -9.22 -32.74
C SER A 174 -1.30 -9.53 -31.54
N PRO A 175 -0.07 -8.95 -31.42
CA PRO A 175 0.75 -9.13 -30.24
C PRO A 175 0.10 -8.61 -28.94
N HIS A 176 -0.63 -7.49 -28.97
CA HIS A 176 -1.33 -6.96 -27.81
C HIS A 176 -2.47 -7.88 -27.38
N ARG A 177 -3.27 -8.38 -28.33
CA ARG A 177 -4.34 -9.36 -28.06
C ARG A 177 -3.79 -10.60 -27.40
N MET A 178 -2.68 -11.16 -27.88
CA MET A 178 -2.03 -12.32 -27.25
C MET A 178 -1.64 -12.07 -25.79
N VAL A 179 -1.22 -10.85 -25.44
CA VAL A 179 -0.92 -10.50 -24.02
C VAL A 179 -2.20 -10.47 -23.19
N LEU A 180 -3.27 -9.85 -23.70
CA LEU A 180 -4.55 -9.77 -23.00
C LEU A 180 -5.19 -11.15 -22.83
N ASP A 181 -5.12 -12.02 -23.85
CA ASP A 181 -5.55 -13.42 -23.76
C ASP A 181 -4.72 -14.19 -22.70
N GLY A 182 -3.41 -13.93 -22.64
CA GLY A 182 -2.54 -14.48 -21.60
C GLY A 182 -2.95 -14.04 -20.20
N VAL A 183 -3.35 -12.78 -20.02
CA VAL A 183 -3.90 -12.29 -18.74
C VAL A 183 -5.19 -13.03 -18.40
N LEU A 184 -6.13 -13.18 -19.35
CA LEU A 184 -7.39 -13.92 -19.12
C LEU A 184 -7.12 -15.36 -18.68
N ALA A 185 -6.20 -16.06 -19.36
CA ALA A 185 -5.83 -17.42 -19.00
C ALA A 185 -5.23 -17.55 -17.59
N VAL A 186 -4.49 -16.52 -17.12
CA VAL A 186 -3.99 -16.47 -15.74
C VAL A 186 -5.14 -16.20 -14.76
N ILE A 187 -6.06 -15.32 -15.09
CA ILE A 187 -7.24 -15.05 -14.24
C ILE A 187 -8.07 -16.32 -14.06
N ASP A 188 -8.26 -17.14 -15.12
CA ASP A 188 -8.95 -18.44 -15.01
C ASP A 188 -8.27 -19.36 -14.00
N ARG A 189 -6.92 -19.43 -14.01
CA ARG A 189 -6.16 -20.22 -13.03
C ARG A 189 -6.25 -19.68 -11.63
N VAL A 190 -6.26 -18.36 -11.45
CA VAL A 190 -6.47 -17.73 -10.13
C VAL A 190 -7.84 -18.11 -9.59
N GLU A 191 -8.89 -17.97 -10.40
CA GLU A 191 -10.26 -18.35 -9.99
C GLU A 191 -10.36 -19.82 -9.66
N ALA A 192 -9.76 -20.71 -10.46
CA ALA A 192 -9.72 -22.15 -10.21
C ALA A 192 -8.96 -22.54 -8.91
N SER A 193 -8.06 -21.66 -8.45
CA SER A 193 -7.28 -21.85 -7.21
C SER A 193 -7.89 -21.12 -6.01
N TRP A 194 -9.12 -20.59 -6.13
CA TRP A 194 -9.64 -19.64 -5.15
C TRP A 194 -9.90 -20.26 -3.77
N ASP A 195 -10.41 -21.46 -3.71
CA ASP A 195 -10.63 -22.19 -2.45
C ASP A 195 -9.30 -22.30 -1.66
N ARG A 196 -8.21 -22.56 -2.36
CA ARG A 196 -6.88 -22.58 -1.75
C ARG A 196 -6.42 -21.22 -1.24
N ILE A 197 -6.74 -20.15 -1.96
CA ILE A 197 -6.45 -18.77 -1.53
C ILE A 197 -7.22 -18.47 -0.24
N GLU A 198 -8.49 -18.87 -0.15
CA GLU A 198 -9.30 -18.70 1.05
C GLU A 198 -8.74 -19.47 2.24
N GLU A 199 -8.32 -20.72 2.05
CA GLU A 199 -7.67 -21.53 3.08
C GLU A 199 -6.40 -20.86 3.62
N ILE A 200 -5.53 -20.34 2.73
CA ILE A 200 -4.31 -19.65 3.14
C ILE A 200 -4.66 -18.36 3.91
N CYS A 201 -5.65 -17.60 3.47
CA CYS A 201 -6.09 -16.41 4.20
C CYS A 201 -6.66 -16.76 5.58
N ALA A 202 -7.36 -17.89 5.70
CA ALA A 202 -7.92 -18.37 6.97
C ALA A 202 -6.86 -18.90 7.95
N SER A 203 -5.62 -19.14 7.51
CA SER A 203 -4.53 -19.62 8.36
C SER A 203 -3.96 -18.58 9.32
N ALA A 204 -4.30 -17.30 9.17
CA ALA A 204 -3.83 -16.23 10.02
C ALA A 204 -4.99 -15.30 10.45
N PRO A 205 -4.85 -14.62 11.61
CA PRO A 205 -5.81 -13.61 12.02
C PRO A 205 -5.97 -12.48 11.01
N VAL A 206 -7.18 -11.96 10.94
CA VAL A 206 -7.48 -10.73 10.18
C VAL A 206 -6.92 -9.53 10.93
N THR A 207 -6.27 -8.63 10.22
CA THR A 207 -5.59 -7.47 10.79
C THR A 207 -5.67 -6.25 9.86
N LEU A 208 -5.07 -5.12 10.27
CA LEU A 208 -4.82 -3.99 9.37
C LEU A 208 -3.75 -4.37 8.35
N VAL A 209 -4.03 -4.21 7.08
CA VAL A 209 -3.02 -4.29 6.02
C VAL A 209 -2.84 -2.92 5.37
N HIS A 210 -1.60 -2.59 5.02
CA HIS A 210 -1.25 -1.36 4.32
C HIS A 210 -1.74 -1.38 2.86
N GLY A 211 -1.68 -2.55 2.23
CA GLY A 211 -2.11 -2.76 0.84
C GLY A 211 -1.14 -2.23 -0.23
N ASP A 212 -0.25 -1.30 0.09
CA ASP A 212 0.80 -0.77 -0.82
C ASP A 212 2.14 -0.56 -0.10
N LEU A 213 2.53 -1.52 0.76
CA LEU A 213 3.81 -1.46 1.48
C LEU A 213 4.97 -1.64 0.51
N ARG A 214 5.71 -0.56 0.26
CA ARG A 214 6.86 -0.53 -0.68
C ARG A 214 7.76 0.69 -0.43
N PRO A 215 8.99 0.70 -0.97
CA PRO A 215 10.02 1.71 -0.67
C PRO A 215 9.56 3.17 -0.74
N LYS A 216 8.72 3.53 -1.72
CA LYS A 216 8.23 4.92 -1.84
C LYS A 216 7.37 5.38 -0.65
N ASN A 217 6.69 4.43 0.02
CA ASN A 217 5.74 4.67 1.11
C ASN A 217 6.35 4.39 2.48
N THR A 218 7.68 4.36 2.59
CA THR A 218 8.38 4.04 3.82
C THR A 218 9.57 4.94 4.06
N ARG A 219 9.98 5.04 5.33
CA ARG A 219 11.25 5.64 5.76
C ARG A 219 11.93 4.71 6.74
N VAL A 220 13.23 4.52 6.57
CA VAL A 220 14.12 3.85 7.50
C VAL A 220 15.19 4.83 7.97
N ARG A 221 15.63 4.69 9.22
CA ARG A 221 16.74 5.49 9.73
C ARG A 221 18.06 4.84 9.29
N GLU A 222 18.99 5.65 8.83
CA GLU A 222 20.36 5.19 8.48
C GLU A 222 21.18 4.84 9.71
N ASP A 223 20.85 5.43 10.88
CA ASP A 223 21.56 5.16 12.13
C ASP A 223 21.21 3.76 12.64
N LYS A 224 22.22 2.89 12.68
CA LYS A 224 22.09 1.50 13.12
C LYS A 224 21.91 1.36 14.66
N THR A 225 22.16 2.41 15.43
CA THR A 225 22.05 2.38 16.90
C THR A 225 20.62 2.52 17.40
N ASP A 226 19.76 3.15 16.60
CA ASP A 226 18.33 3.30 16.89
C ASP A 226 17.53 3.20 15.58
N PRO A 227 17.47 2.00 15.01
CA PRO A 227 16.81 1.80 13.73
C PRO A 227 15.30 1.95 13.89
N TYR A 228 14.66 2.70 13.00
CA TYR A 228 13.20 2.70 12.88
C TYR A 228 12.75 2.40 11.46
N PHE A 229 11.53 1.88 11.36
CA PHE A 229 10.80 1.71 10.11
C PHE A 229 9.45 2.38 10.25
N ARG A 230 9.08 3.24 9.31
CA ARG A 230 7.81 3.97 9.31
C ARG A 230 7.16 3.88 7.96
N ALA A 231 5.89 3.45 7.93
CA ALA A 231 5.07 3.47 6.73
C ALA A 231 4.09 4.65 6.75
N PHE A 232 3.72 5.11 5.55
CA PHE A 232 2.77 6.18 5.32
C PHE A 232 2.07 5.97 3.96
N ASP A 233 1.11 6.83 3.59
CA ASP A 233 0.29 6.70 2.39
C ASP A 233 -0.67 5.50 2.49
N TRP A 234 -1.48 5.50 3.56
CA TRP A 234 -2.43 4.44 3.94
C TRP A 234 -3.71 4.44 3.09
N GLU A 235 -3.73 5.13 1.96
CA GLU A 235 -4.91 5.27 1.09
C GLU A 235 -5.46 3.93 0.55
N THR A 236 -4.66 2.87 0.59
CA THR A 236 -5.03 1.52 0.16
C THR A 236 -5.22 0.55 1.32
N ALA A 237 -5.18 1.05 2.55
CA ALA A 237 -5.30 0.22 3.74
C ALA A 237 -6.70 -0.37 3.90
N GLY A 238 -6.76 -1.48 4.61
CA GLY A 238 -8.00 -2.16 4.93
C GLY A 238 -7.80 -3.35 5.85
N ILE A 239 -8.82 -4.16 5.96
CA ILE A 239 -8.88 -5.31 6.87
C ILE A 239 -8.76 -6.60 6.05
N ALA A 240 -7.72 -7.40 6.30
CA ALA A 240 -7.49 -8.68 5.62
C ALA A 240 -6.52 -9.58 6.41
N ALA A 241 -6.29 -10.79 5.90
CA ALA A 241 -5.12 -11.58 6.26
C ALA A 241 -3.82 -10.86 5.83
N PRO A 242 -2.70 -11.07 6.52
CA PRO A 242 -1.44 -10.33 6.33
C PRO A 242 -0.81 -10.38 4.93
N ALA A 243 -1.28 -11.28 4.07
CA ALA A 243 -0.62 -11.71 2.84
C ALA A 243 -0.02 -10.58 2.00
N VAL A 244 -0.82 -9.55 1.66
CA VAL A 244 -0.42 -8.50 0.71
C VAL A 244 0.82 -7.72 1.17
N ASP A 245 0.98 -7.52 2.47
CA ASP A 245 2.10 -6.77 3.04
C ASP A 245 3.37 -7.62 3.17
N LEU A 246 3.24 -8.95 3.10
CA LEU A 246 4.37 -9.89 3.12
C LEU A 246 5.04 -10.07 1.76
N ALA A 247 4.52 -9.48 0.70
CA ALA A 247 5.00 -9.67 -0.66
C ALA A 247 6.48 -9.30 -0.88
N ARG A 248 7.02 -8.38 -0.08
CA ARG A 248 8.33 -7.76 -0.27
C ARG A 248 9.26 -7.80 0.94
N VAL A 249 8.73 -8.03 2.13
CA VAL A 249 9.49 -8.04 3.38
C VAL A 249 10.14 -9.41 3.62
N ASP A 250 11.10 -9.46 4.53
CA ASP A 250 11.63 -10.75 5.01
C ASP A 250 10.55 -11.44 5.86
N TRP A 251 9.88 -12.42 5.25
CA TRP A 251 8.83 -13.19 5.91
C TRP A 251 9.35 -14.08 7.05
N ARG A 252 10.65 -14.42 7.10
CA ARG A 252 11.24 -15.16 8.24
C ARG A 252 11.37 -14.23 9.45
N ALA A 253 11.82 -13.00 9.23
CA ALA A 253 11.85 -11.99 10.27
C ALA A 253 10.42 -11.67 10.76
N TYR A 254 9.43 -11.65 9.88
CA TYR A 254 8.01 -11.55 10.25
C TYR A 254 7.59 -12.74 11.12
N ALA A 255 7.85 -13.97 10.69
CA ALA A 255 7.47 -15.19 11.40
C ALA A 255 8.06 -15.25 12.81
N SER A 256 9.29 -14.75 13.01
CA SER A 256 9.93 -14.73 14.33
C SER A 256 9.17 -13.89 15.37
N VAL A 257 8.39 -12.92 14.93
CA VAL A 257 7.57 -12.07 15.80
C VAL A 257 6.17 -12.66 16.00
N VAL A 258 5.50 -13.02 14.90
CA VAL A 258 4.10 -13.48 14.99
C VAL A 258 3.96 -14.85 15.66
N GLY A 259 4.97 -15.72 15.59
CA GLY A 259 4.92 -17.05 16.20
C GLY A 259 4.70 -17.02 17.72
N ALA A 260 5.13 -15.97 18.40
CA ALA A 260 4.86 -15.80 19.84
C ALA A 260 3.41 -15.36 20.12
N ALA A 261 2.83 -14.53 19.25
CA ALA A 261 1.48 -14.00 19.41
C ALA A 261 0.39 -14.90 18.79
N TRP A 262 0.73 -15.58 17.71
CA TRP A 262 -0.16 -16.47 16.95
C TRP A 262 0.45 -17.88 16.82
N PRO A 263 0.45 -18.69 17.88
CA PRO A 263 1.14 -20.01 17.91
C PRO A 263 0.66 -21.00 16.84
N HIS A 264 -0.56 -20.79 16.30
CA HIS A 264 -1.11 -21.61 15.21
C HIS A 264 -0.63 -21.19 13.81
N VAL A 265 0.04 -20.03 13.70
CA VAL A 265 0.61 -19.52 12.44
C VAL A 265 2.08 -19.93 12.38
N ASP A 266 2.33 -21.12 11.86
CA ASP A 266 3.69 -21.65 11.74
C ASP A 266 4.47 -21.01 10.57
N LEU A 267 5.74 -21.39 10.47
CA LEU A 267 6.64 -20.88 9.43
C LEU A 267 6.15 -21.19 8.01
N ALA A 268 5.51 -22.34 7.82
CA ALA A 268 4.97 -22.77 6.53
C ALA A 268 3.75 -21.91 6.14
N ALA A 269 2.86 -21.62 7.09
CA ALA A 269 1.72 -20.73 6.89
C ALA A 269 2.19 -19.31 6.51
N VAL A 270 3.19 -18.76 7.22
CA VAL A 270 3.77 -17.44 6.88
C VAL A 270 4.39 -17.45 5.49
N GLN A 271 5.10 -18.50 5.11
CA GLN A 271 5.65 -18.62 3.75
C GLN A 271 4.55 -18.63 2.69
N GLN A 272 3.46 -19.38 2.91
CA GLN A 272 2.32 -19.42 1.99
C GLN A 272 1.64 -18.04 1.88
N LEU A 273 1.47 -17.33 2.99
CA LEU A 273 0.95 -15.97 3.00
C LEU A 273 1.87 -15.02 2.21
N ALA A 274 3.18 -15.12 2.32
CA ALA A 274 4.11 -14.31 1.56
C ALA A 274 4.06 -14.60 0.04
N VAL A 275 3.93 -15.90 -0.33
CA VAL A 275 3.71 -16.29 -1.74
C VAL A 275 2.39 -15.73 -2.26
N LEU A 276 1.30 -15.89 -1.51
CA LEU A 276 0.00 -15.32 -1.85
C LEU A 276 0.08 -13.79 -1.97
N GLY A 277 0.82 -13.15 -1.09
CA GLY A 277 1.05 -11.70 -1.16
C GLY A 277 1.64 -11.26 -2.49
N ARG A 278 2.64 -12.00 -3.02
CA ARG A 278 3.21 -11.73 -4.35
C ARG A 278 2.18 -11.89 -5.47
N VAL A 279 1.31 -12.91 -5.38
CA VAL A 279 0.21 -13.11 -6.35
C VAL A 279 -0.76 -11.93 -6.31
N LEU A 280 -1.25 -11.55 -5.12
CA LEU A 280 -2.20 -10.44 -4.96
C LEU A 280 -1.62 -9.10 -5.42
N ARG A 281 -0.34 -8.83 -5.14
CA ARG A 281 0.35 -7.62 -5.61
C ARG A 281 0.47 -7.56 -7.13
N ASN A 282 0.73 -8.67 -7.79
CA ASN A 282 0.76 -8.74 -9.24
C ASN A 282 -0.65 -8.57 -9.84
N LEU A 283 -1.70 -9.12 -9.23
CA LEU A 283 -3.09 -8.90 -9.63
C LEU A 283 -3.49 -7.42 -9.52
N ASP A 284 -3.12 -6.75 -8.43
CA ASP A 284 -3.33 -5.30 -8.29
C ASP A 284 -2.56 -4.52 -9.37
N ALA A 285 -1.33 -4.91 -9.69
CA ALA A 285 -0.54 -4.27 -10.73
C ALA A 285 -1.17 -4.45 -12.13
N VAL A 286 -1.69 -5.64 -12.43
CA VAL A 286 -2.49 -5.89 -13.66
C VAL A 286 -3.69 -4.93 -13.71
N ARG A 287 -4.46 -4.85 -12.64
CA ARG A 287 -5.63 -3.97 -12.55
C ARG A 287 -5.27 -2.51 -12.82
N TRP A 288 -4.20 -2.01 -12.22
CA TRP A 288 -3.75 -0.62 -12.41
C TRP A 288 -3.31 -0.33 -13.84
N ASP A 289 -2.60 -1.26 -14.49
CA ASP A 289 -2.18 -1.08 -15.87
C ASP A 289 -3.34 -1.15 -16.86
N LEU A 290 -4.37 -1.95 -16.58
CA LEU A 290 -5.59 -2.01 -17.38
C LEU A 290 -6.40 -0.70 -17.36
N PHE A 291 -6.51 -0.01 -16.23
CA PHE A 291 -7.20 1.29 -16.15
C PHE A 291 -6.65 2.37 -17.09
N GLY A 292 -5.45 2.22 -17.58
CA GLY A 292 -4.83 3.18 -18.48
C GLY A 292 -4.72 2.73 -19.92
N LEU A 293 -5.37 1.64 -20.32
CA LEU A 293 -5.29 1.09 -21.67
C LEU A 293 -6.07 1.88 -22.74
N THR A 294 -6.91 2.84 -22.36
CA THR A 294 -7.75 3.63 -23.29
C THR A 294 -6.99 4.63 -24.15
N GLY A 295 -5.67 4.82 -23.94
CA GLY A 295 -4.82 5.73 -24.71
C GLY A 295 -3.75 4.99 -25.52
N THR A 296 -3.41 5.48 -26.72
CA THR A 296 -2.37 4.91 -27.57
C THR A 296 -0.95 5.08 -27.05
N ALA A 297 -0.71 6.10 -26.22
CA ALA A 297 0.59 6.32 -25.59
C ALA A 297 0.85 5.27 -24.49
N TRP A 298 2.03 4.66 -24.47
CA TRP A 298 2.48 3.69 -23.48
C TRP A 298 1.88 2.27 -23.57
N GLN A 299 1.14 1.93 -24.61
CA GLN A 299 0.56 0.59 -24.76
C GLN A 299 1.62 -0.51 -24.69
N ASP A 300 2.71 -0.41 -25.45
CA ASP A 300 3.77 -1.43 -25.47
C ASP A 300 4.44 -1.61 -24.10
N VAL A 301 4.67 -0.52 -23.38
CA VAL A 301 5.24 -0.56 -22.01
C VAL A 301 4.30 -1.28 -21.06
N ARG A 302 2.99 -1.01 -21.14
CA ARG A 302 1.98 -1.68 -20.31
C ARG A 302 1.85 -3.14 -20.66
N MET A 303 1.80 -3.50 -21.95
CA MET A 303 1.76 -4.88 -22.41
C MET A 303 2.98 -5.67 -21.94
N LYS A 304 4.18 -5.08 -21.99
CA LYS A 304 5.39 -5.69 -21.40
C LYS A 304 5.25 -5.93 -19.89
N ARG A 305 4.71 -4.97 -19.14
CA ARG A 305 4.50 -5.13 -17.70
C ARG A 305 3.42 -6.16 -17.40
N LEU A 306 2.29 -6.17 -18.11
CA LEU A 306 1.24 -7.17 -17.97
C LEU A 306 1.80 -8.59 -18.13
N ARG A 307 2.68 -8.81 -19.11
CA ARG A 307 3.35 -10.12 -19.29
C ARG A 307 4.18 -10.50 -18.07
N LEU A 308 5.00 -9.58 -17.53
CA LEU A 308 5.80 -9.84 -16.33
C LEU A 308 4.92 -10.16 -15.10
N TYR A 309 3.80 -9.45 -14.93
CA TYR A 309 2.88 -9.71 -13.83
C TYR A 309 2.19 -11.07 -13.96
N THR A 310 1.76 -11.46 -15.16
CA THR A 310 1.17 -12.78 -15.40
C THR A 310 2.15 -13.92 -15.13
N GLU A 311 3.40 -13.78 -15.55
CA GLU A 311 4.47 -14.72 -15.21
C GLU A 311 4.69 -14.85 -13.71
N GLY A 312 4.65 -13.71 -12.99
CA GLY A 312 4.76 -13.69 -11.52
C GLY A 312 3.57 -14.33 -10.82
N ILE A 313 2.34 -14.14 -11.31
CA ILE A 313 1.14 -14.80 -10.79
C ILE A 313 1.25 -16.31 -10.99
N ASP A 314 1.58 -16.76 -12.19
CA ASP A 314 1.73 -18.18 -12.50
C ASP A 314 2.81 -18.87 -11.65
N ALA A 315 3.93 -18.22 -11.45
CA ALA A 315 4.99 -18.73 -10.59
C ALA A 315 4.50 -18.90 -9.15
N GLY A 316 3.78 -17.89 -8.63
CA GLY A 316 3.20 -17.95 -7.29
C GLY A 316 2.15 -19.04 -7.14
N LEU A 317 1.23 -19.21 -8.08
CA LEU A 317 0.22 -20.28 -8.04
C LEU A 317 0.88 -21.68 -8.04
N ARG A 318 1.92 -21.89 -8.86
CA ARG A 318 2.68 -23.16 -8.83
C ARG A 318 3.38 -23.40 -7.50
N GLU A 319 3.90 -22.36 -6.86
CA GLU A 319 4.54 -22.46 -5.54
C GLU A 319 3.51 -22.84 -4.46
N LEU A 320 2.32 -22.20 -4.47
CA LEU A 320 1.22 -22.51 -3.55
C LEU A 320 0.72 -23.96 -3.68
N SER A 321 0.67 -24.47 -4.92
CA SER A 321 0.25 -25.85 -5.18
C SER A 321 1.26 -26.90 -4.66
N ARG A 322 2.56 -26.60 -4.71
CA ARG A 322 3.62 -27.50 -4.22
C ARG A 322 3.66 -27.61 -2.70
N GLY A 323 3.37 -26.51 -2.00
CA GLY A 323 3.33 -26.49 -0.53
C GLY A 323 2.30 -27.47 0.07
N ASN A 324 1.26 -27.79 -0.68
CA ASN A 324 0.23 -28.76 -0.27
C ASN A 324 0.72 -30.23 -0.32
N ALA A 325 1.60 -30.55 -1.27
CA ALA A 325 2.11 -31.92 -1.44
C ALA A 325 3.15 -32.31 -0.35
N ALA A 326 3.78 -31.35 0.31
CA ALA A 326 4.75 -31.57 1.36
C ALA A 326 4.10 -31.72 2.75
N GLY A 327 2.90 -31.16 2.97
CA GLY A 327 2.15 -31.27 4.23
C GLY A 327 1.22 -32.49 4.31
N ALA A 328 1.06 -33.24 3.22
CA ALA A 328 0.21 -34.44 3.14
C ALA A 328 1.02 -35.78 3.28
N ARG A 329 2.27 -35.70 3.65
CA ARG A 329 3.14 -36.82 3.99
C ARG A 329 3.55 -36.72 5.46
#